data_3e98eb3161b426a1acf46d4aec306fbc
#
_entry.id   3e98eb3161b426a1acf46d4aec306fbc
#
_cell.length_a   1.000
_cell.length_b   1.000
_cell.length_c   1.000
_cell.angle_alpha   90.00
_cell.angle_beta   90.00
_cell.angle_gamma   90.00
#
_symmetry.space_group_name_H-M   'P 1'
#
loop_
_entity.id
_entity.type
_entity.pdbx_description
1 polymer ?
#
loop_
_entity_poly.entity_id
_entity_poly.type
_entity_poly.pdbx_seq_one_letter_code
_entity_poly.pdbx_strand_id
1 'polypeptide(L)'
;MVPATPVLQGRRLRLRRITPADVATLTAIRAEAAVRRWWGVPRAGDFEPPEDGDLLAIDVDGAVAGAIQFEEVTDPMYRHAGVDIFLGAAWHGRGLGREAVAVLVRYLFEQRGHHRLTIDPAVANEPAIRCYAAVGFAPVGVLRRYERVDDRAWHDNLLMELLAEEWQGGRADGP
;
A
#
# COMPACT_ATOMS: atom_id res chain seq x y z
N MET A 1 -4.93 0.12 21.16
CA MET A 1 -5.75 0.86 20.16
C MET A 1 -4.83 1.78 19.39
N VAL A 2 -4.65 1.52 18.11
CA VAL A 2 -3.84 2.37 17.21
C VAL A 2 -4.56 3.72 17.06
N PRO A 3 -3.88 4.87 17.28
CA PRO A 3 -4.51 6.17 17.06
C PRO A 3 -4.89 6.31 15.58
N ALA A 4 -6.05 6.91 15.34
CA ALA A 4 -6.55 7.13 13.99
C ALA A 4 -5.55 7.92 13.14
N THR A 5 -5.27 7.44 11.93
CA THR A 5 -4.40 8.14 11.00
C THR A 5 -5.01 9.49 10.59
N PRO A 6 -4.27 10.59 10.70
CA PRO A 6 -4.73 11.88 10.19
C PRO A 6 -4.81 11.87 8.65
N VAL A 7 -5.38 12.91 8.06
CA VAL A 7 -5.27 13.10 6.61
C VAL A 7 -3.81 13.37 6.26
N LEU A 8 -3.22 12.52 5.40
CA LEU A 8 -1.84 12.66 4.95
C LEU A 8 -1.82 13.34 3.59
N GLN A 9 -1.15 14.48 3.51
CA GLN A 9 -1.13 15.29 2.30
C GLN A 9 0.08 14.97 1.43
N GLY A 10 -0.19 14.57 0.19
CA GLY A 10 0.77 14.50 -0.92
C GLY A 10 0.72 15.77 -1.78
N ARG A 11 1.40 15.74 -2.93
CA ARG A 11 1.42 16.86 -3.89
C ARG A 11 0.19 16.87 -4.79
N ARG A 12 -0.24 15.69 -5.26
CA ARG A 12 -1.37 15.48 -6.18
C ARG A 12 -2.50 14.65 -5.59
N LEU A 13 -2.30 14.10 -4.39
CA LEU A 13 -3.25 13.24 -3.71
C LEU A 13 -3.21 13.50 -2.21
N ARG A 14 -4.22 12.99 -1.54
CA ARG A 14 -4.23 12.84 -0.07
C ARG A 14 -4.67 11.43 0.29
N LEU A 15 -4.14 10.95 1.41
CA LEU A 15 -4.60 9.70 2.02
C LEU A 15 -5.53 10.08 3.16
N ARG A 16 -6.74 9.59 3.13
CA ARG A 16 -7.76 9.88 4.14
C ARG A 16 -8.55 8.63 4.51
N ARG A 17 -9.20 8.66 5.63
CA ARG A 17 -10.08 7.56 6.02
C ARG A 17 -11.13 7.28 4.96
N ILE A 18 -11.43 6.00 4.80
CA ILE A 18 -12.54 5.54 3.97
C ILE A 18 -13.85 5.90 4.67
N THR A 19 -14.80 6.39 3.90
CA THR A 19 -16.16 6.68 4.33
C THR A 19 -17.13 5.67 3.69
N PRO A 20 -18.34 5.50 4.23
CA PRO A 20 -19.35 4.64 3.59
C PRO A 20 -19.64 5.00 2.13
N ALA A 21 -19.51 6.27 1.75
CA ALA A 21 -19.71 6.73 0.37
C ALA A 21 -18.62 6.23 -0.60
N ASP A 22 -17.44 5.89 -0.11
CA ASP A 22 -16.30 5.42 -0.93
C ASP A 22 -16.42 3.93 -1.27
N VAL A 23 -17.13 3.16 -0.46
CA VAL A 23 -17.16 1.68 -0.53
C VAL A 23 -17.61 1.18 -1.90
N ALA A 24 -18.64 1.77 -2.49
CA ALA A 24 -19.12 1.37 -3.82
C ALA A 24 -18.06 1.58 -4.90
N THR A 25 -17.35 2.72 -4.87
CA THR A 25 -16.27 3.04 -5.81
C THR A 25 -15.08 2.10 -5.61
N LEU A 26 -14.64 1.87 -4.37
CA LEU A 26 -13.55 0.96 -4.07
C LEU A 26 -13.87 -0.50 -4.46
N THR A 27 -15.11 -0.94 -4.25
CA THR A 27 -15.57 -2.26 -4.70
C THR A 27 -15.50 -2.38 -6.23
N ALA A 28 -15.93 -1.35 -6.95
CA ALA A 28 -15.85 -1.34 -8.42
C ALA A 28 -14.39 -1.39 -8.90
N ILE A 29 -13.50 -0.61 -8.28
CA ILE A 29 -12.04 -0.63 -8.57
C ILE A 29 -11.46 -2.02 -8.31
N ARG A 30 -11.77 -2.64 -7.15
CA ARG A 30 -11.29 -3.99 -6.82
C ARG A 30 -11.78 -5.06 -7.80
N ALA A 31 -12.95 -4.86 -8.41
CA ALA A 31 -13.51 -5.77 -9.42
C ALA A 31 -12.87 -5.60 -10.81
N GLU A 32 -12.13 -4.52 -11.08
CA GLU A 32 -11.40 -4.33 -12.34
C GLU A 32 -10.37 -5.45 -12.57
N ALA A 33 -10.27 -5.99 -13.77
CA ALA A 33 -9.39 -7.12 -14.09
C ALA A 33 -7.92 -6.86 -13.69
N ALA A 34 -7.46 -5.62 -13.86
CA ALA A 34 -6.09 -5.19 -13.53
C ALA A 34 -5.79 -5.24 -12.02
N VAL A 35 -6.80 -5.02 -11.17
CA VAL A 35 -6.70 -5.05 -9.71
C VAL A 35 -7.04 -6.43 -9.16
N ARG A 36 -8.16 -6.99 -9.60
CA ARG A 36 -8.67 -8.29 -9.15
C ARG A 36 -7.65 -9.43 -9.33
N ARG A 37 -6.83 -9.35 -10.37
CA ARG A 37 -5.79 -10.38 -10.61
C ARG A 37 -4.79 -10.52 -9.44
N TRP A 38 -4.58 -9.44 -8.68
CA TRP A 38 -3.64 -9.41 -7.55
C TRP A 38 -4.34 -9.44 -6.18
N TRP A 39 -5.56 -8.94 -6.11
CA TRP A 39 -6.28 -8.75 -4.86
C TRP A 39 -7.48 -9.67 -4.67
N GLY A 40 -7.85 -10.44 -5.69
CA GLY A 40 -9.03 -11.31 -5.67
C GLY A 40 -10.36 -10.58 -5.81
N VAL A 41 -11.44 -11.36 -5.70
CA VAL A 41 -12.80 -10.84 -5.76
C VAL A 41 -13.09 -10.02 -4.50
N PRO A 42 -13.68 -8.80 -4.64
CA PRO A 42 -14.06 -8.01 -3.47
C PRO A 42 -15.07 -8.75 -2.60
N ARG A 43 -14.89 -8.67 -1.28
CA ARG A 43 -15.73 -9.29 -0.25
C ARG A 43 -16.29 -8.26 0.70
N ALA A 44 -17.35 -8.59 1.42
CA ALA A 44 -17.82 -7.78 2.52
C ALA A 44 -16.74 -7.67 3.61
N GLY A 45 -16.51 -6.47 4.12
CA GLY A 45 -15.48 -6.19 5.12
C GLY A 45 -14.10 -5.81 4.57
N ASP A 46 -13.85 -5.95 3.26
CA ASP A 46 -12.54 -5.64 2.64
C ASP A 46 -12.09 -4.17 2.84
N PHE A 47 -13.01 -3.30 3.25
CA PHE A 47 -12.72 -1.88 3.47
C PHE A 47 -12.87 -1.46 4.94
N GLU A 48 -12.85 -2.42 5.84
CA GLU A 48 -12.70 -2.19 7.27
C GLU A 48 -11.20 -2.09 7.61
N PRO A 49 -10.79 -1.14 8.45
CA PRO A 49 -9.39 -1.03 8.83
C PRO A 49 -8.93 -2.27 9.61
N PRO A 50 -7.67 -2.71 9.45
CA PRO A 50 -7.11 -3.79 10.24
C PRO A 50 -7.03 -3.41 11.73
N GLU A 51 -6.97 -4.42 12.61
CA GLU A 51 -6.94 -4.21 14.07
C GLU A 51 -5.72 -3.39 14.52
N ASP A 52 -4.56 -3.72 13.98
CA ASP A 52 -3.29 -3.06 14.26
C ASP A 52 -2.79 -2.28 13.04
N GLY A 53 -3.57 -1.29 12.58
CA GLY A 53 -3.19 -0.51 11.41
C GLY A 53 -4.27 0.46 10.97
N ASP A 54 -4.25 0.82 9.71
CA ASP A 54 -5.31 1.62 9.09
C ASP A 54 -5.41 1.34 7.57
N LEU A 55 -6.60 1.61 7.02
CA LEU A 55 -6.90 1.51 5.61
C LEU A 55 -7.43 2.85 5.11
N LEU A 56 -6.74 3.44 4.14
CA LEU A 56 -6.96 4.80 3.68
C LEU A 56 -7.39 4.83 2.21
N ALA A 57 -8.33 5.68 1.88
CA ALA A 57 -8.63 6.02 0.50
C ALA A 57 -7.53 6.91 -0.09
N ILE A 58 -7.14 6.63 -1.32
CA ILE A 58 -6.29 7.50 -2.13
C ILE A 58 -7.22 8.45 -2.88
N ASP A 59 -7.25 9.70 -2.43
CA ASP A 59 -8.13 10.76 -2.96
C ASP A 59 -7.30 11.69 -3.85
N VAL A 60 -7.70 11.80 -5.11
CA VAL A 60 -7.09 12.68 -6.12
C VAL A 60 -8.15 13.68 -6.55
N ASP A 61 -8.03 14.93 -6.14
CA ASP A 61 -8.96 16.02 -6.46
C ASP A 61 -10.44 15.70 -6.14
N GLY A 62 -10.68 14.96 -5.05
CA GLY A 62 -12.01 14.55 -4.62
C GLY A 62 -12.51 13.23 -5.24
N ALA A 63 -11.75 12.63 -6.16
CA ALA A 63 -12.06 11.31 -6.72
C ALA A 63 -11.27 10.21 -6.01
N VAL A 64 -11.93 9.11 -5.65
CA VAL A 64 -11.27 7.93 -5.08
C VAL A 64 -10.56 7.16 -6.17
N ALA A 65 -9.23 7.10 -6.08
CA ALA A 65 -8.36 6.44 -7.06
C ALA A 65 -8.01 5.00 -6.67
N GLY A 66 -8.16 4.63 -5.41
CA GLY A 66 -7.82 3.33 -4.85
C GLY A 66 -7.70 3.39 -3.35
N ALA A 67 -7.02 2.43 -2.75
CA ALA A 67 -6.75 2.40 -1.32
C ALA A 67 -5.33 1.94 -1.02
N ILE A 68 -4.84 2.35 0.16
CA ILE A 68 -3.56 1.96 0.71
C ILE A 68 -3.75 1.62 2.19
N GLN A 69 -3.11 0.56 2.65
CA GLN A 69 -3.18 0.13 4.03
C GLN A 69 -1.81 -0.11 4.62
N PHE A 70 -1.75 -0.13 5.94
CA PHE A 70 -0.62 -0.65 6.69
C PHE A 70 -1.10 -1.47 7.88
N GLU A 71 -0.32 -2.48 8.24
CA GLU A 71 -0.46 -3.26 9.45
C GLU A 71 0.83 -3.18 10.26
N GLU A 72 0.70 -2.99 11.58
CA GLU A 72 1.83 -2.85 12.49
C GLU A 72 2.05 -4.15 13.27
N VAL A 73 3.26 -4.68 13.22
CA VAL A 73 3.72 -5.66 14.20
C VAL A 73 4.19 -4.89 15.43
N THR A 74 3.41 -4.98 16.51
CA THR A 74 3.60 -4.16 17.73
C THR A 74 4.52 -4.81 18.76
N ASP A 75 4.89 -6.09 18.59
CA ASP A 75 5.89 -6.75 19.44
C ASP A 75 7.21 -5.96 19.42
N PRO A 76 7.72 -5.48 20.57
CA PRO A 76 8.94 -4.66 20.62
C PRO A 76 10.17 -5.32 20.00
N MET A 77 10.25 -6.65 19.99
CA MET A 77 11.39 -7.39 19.41
C MET A 77 11.35 -7.45 17.87
N TYR A 78 10.15 -7.30 17.28
CA TYR A 78 9.93 -7.48 15.84
C TYR A 78 9.18 -6.30 15.22
N ARG A 79 9.12 -5.18 15.90
CA ARG A 79 8.31 -4.02 15.53
C ARG A 79 8.64 -3.50 14.13
N HIS A 80 7.66 -3.54 13.23
CA HIS A 80 7.73 -3.00 11.88
C HIS A 80 6.30 -2.73 11.36
N ALA A 81 6.16 -2.21 10.15
CA ALA A 81 4.86 -2.14 9.49
C ALA A 81 4.95 -2.72 8.06
N GLY A 82 3.93 -3.48 7.69
CA GLY A 82 3.66 -3.92 6.33
C GLY A 82 2.77 -2.93 5.60
N VAL A 83 2.99 -2.74 4.30
CA VAL A 83 2.22 -1.81 3.45
C VAL A 83 1.64 -2.56 2.26
N ASP A 84 0.39 -2.25 1.92
CA ASP A 84 -0.28 -2.72 0.71
C ASP A 84 -1.04 -1.61 0.02
N ILE A 85 -1.15 -1.68 -1.33
CA ILE A 85 -1.80 -0.65 -2.13
C ILE A 85 -2.45 -1.22 -3.38
N PHE A 86 -3.61 -0.69 -3.75
CA PHE A 86 -4.15 -0.83 -5.09
C PHE A 86 -4.68 0.50 -5.64
N LEU A 87 -4.60 0.63 -6.96
CA LEU A 87 -5.16 1.74 -7.73
C LEU A 87 -6.04 1.20 -8.85
N GLY A 88 -7.11 1.90 -9.18
CA GLY A 88 -7.89 1.63 -10.37
C GLY A 88 -7.08 1.82 -11.65
N ALA A 89 -7.40 1.06 -12.69
CA ALA A 89 -6.66 1.05 -13.95
C ALA A 89 -6.53 2.43 -14.60
N ALA A 90 -7.56 3.28 -14.48
CA ALA A 90 -7.55 4.66 -14.99
C ALA A 90 -6.47 5.56 -14.32
N TRP A 91 -5.93 5.15 -13.19
CA TRP A 91 -4.94 5.89 -12.40
C TRP A 91 -3.52 5.34 -12.55
N HIS A 92 -3.35 4.21 -13.26
CA HIS A 92 -2.04 3.62 -13.51
C HIS A 92 -1.16 4.50 -14.42
N GLY A 93 0.16 4.32 -14.32
CA GLY A 93 1.14 5.01 -15.18
C GLY A 93 1.31 6.51 -14.92
N ARG A 94 0.64 7.05 -13.90
CA ARG A 94 0.66 8.50 -13.56
C ARG A 94 1.60 8.83 -12.40
N GLY A 95 2.31 7.85 -11.84
CA GLY A 95 3.16 8.02 -10.67
C GLY A 95 2.41 8.17 -9.34
N LEU A 96 1.07 8.02 -9.32
CA LEU A 96 0.25 8.19 -8.12
C LEU A 96 0.49 7.10 -7.08
N GLY A 97 0.75 5.85 -7.52
CA GLY A 97 1.11 4.76 -6.60
C GLY A 97 2.41 5.04 -5.85
N ARG A 98 3.45 5.50 -6.57
CA ARG A 98 4.71 5.92 -5.96
C ARG A 98 4.50 7.05 -4.95
N GLU A 99 3.70 8.06 -5.29
CA GLU A 99 3.42 9.17 -4.41
C GLU A 99 2.64 8.73 -3.16
N ALA A 100 1.61 7.89 -3.32
CA ALA A 100 0.81 7.38 -2.20
C ALA A 100 1.66 6.58 -1.21
N VAL A 101 2.49 5.66 -1.72
CA VAL A 101 3.43 4.89 -0.89
C VAL A 101 4.43 5.81 -0.19
N ALA A 102 5.02 6.78 -0.89
CA ALA A 102 5.97 7.72 -0.29
C ALA A 102 5.35 8.58 0.83
N VAL A 103 4.09 9.00 0.66
CA VAL A 103 3.34 9.76 1.69
C VAL A 103 3.10 8.89 2.93
N LEU A 104 2.70 7.62 2.75
CA LEU A 104 2.49 6.69 3.86
C LEU A 104 3.81 6.33 4.56
N VAL A 105 4.86 6.04 3.81
CA VAL A 105 6.22 5.75 4.33
C VAL A 105 6.71 6.88 5.24
N ARG A 106 6.59 8.14 4.78
CA ARG A 106 6.95 9.31 5.60
C ARG A 106 6.18 9.33 6.93
N TYR A 107 4.88 9.10 6.91
CA TYR A 107 4.06 9.05 8.11
C TYR A 107 4.52 7.94 9.07
N LEU A 108 4.76 6.74 8.54
CA LEU A 108 5.16 5.57 9.33
C LEU A 108 6.54 5.76 9.99
N PHE A 109 7.49 6.38 9.31
CA PHE A 109 8.80 6.68 9.88
C PHE A 109 8.76 7.88 10.84
N GLU A 110 8.23 9.02 10.41
CA GLU A 110 8.36 10.28 11.13
C GLU A 110 7.37 10.43 12.29
N GLN A 111 6.15 9.88 12.15
CA GLN A 111 5.09 10.06 13.15
C GLN A 111 4.80 8.77 13.93
N ARG A 112 4.89 7.60 13.29
CA ARG A 112 4.70 6.32 13.96
C ARG A 112 5.99 5.74 14.54
N GLY A 113 7.16 6.24 14.11
CA GLY A 113 8.47 5.88 14.64
C GLY A 113 8.88 4.43 14.34
N HIS A 114 8.44 3.87 13.20
CA HIS A 114 8.95 2.58 12.74
C HIS A 114 10.42 2.73 12.29
N HIS A 115 11.19 1.65 12.43
CA HIS A 115 12.56 1.58 11.93
C HIS A 115 12.64 0.81 10.61
N ARG A 116 11.60 0.01 10.29
CA ARG A 116 11.55 -0.87 9.13
C ARG A 116 10.14 -0.95 8.58
N LEU A 117 10.00 -0.87 7.27
CA LEU A 117 8.76 -1.11 6.54
C LEU A 117 8.94 -2.24 5.54
N THR A 118 7.88 -3.00 5.29
CA THR A 118 7.88 -4.09 4.32
C THR A 118 6.73 -3.94 3.34
N ILE A 119 6.92 -4.51 2.14
CA ILE A 119 5.90 -4.68 1.11
C ILE A 119 6.24 -5.94 0.32
N ASP A 120 5.24 -6.72 -0.11
CA ASP A 120 5.52 -8.02 -0.72
C ASP A 120 4.68 -8.28 -1.99
N PRO A 121 4.92 -7.52 -3.07
CA PRO A 121 4.21 -7.73 -4.33
C PRO A 121 4.44 -9.13 -4.90
N ALA A 122 3.45 -9.67 -5.62
CA ALA A 122 3.64 -10.88 -6.41
C ALA A 122 4.86 -10.72 -7.35
N VAL A 123 5.72 -11.73 -7.45
CA VAL A 123 6.92 -11.71 -8.33
C VAL A 123 6.56 -11.34 -9.77
N ALA A 124 5.39 -11.78 -10.25
CA ALA A 124 4.88 -11.47 -11.58
C ALA A 124 4.36 -10.02 -11.73
N ASN A 125 4.23 -9.25 -10.63
CA ASN A 125 3.76 -7.86 -10.65
C ASN A 125 4.95 -6.89 -10.79
N GLU A 126 5.69 -6.98 -11.90
CA GLU A 126 6.84 -6.13 -12.15
C GLU A 126 6.56 -4.62 -12.07
N PRO A 127 5.38 -4.10 -12.50
CA PRO A 127 5.08 -2.68 -12.34
C PRO A 127 5.05 -2.24 -10.86
N ALA A 128 4.50 -3.06 -9.97
CA ALA A 128 4.48 -2.79 -8.54
C ALA A 128 5.90 -2.82 -7.95
N ILE A 129 6.69 -3.84 -8.30
CA ILE A 129 8.10 -3.97 -7.85
C ILE A 129 8.90 -2.73 -8.26
N ARG A 130 8.79 -2.28 -9.52
CA ARG A 130 9.46 -1.04 -9.97
C ARG A 130 8.97 0.20 -9.24
N CYS A 131 7.67 0.28 -8.95
CA CYS A 131 7.08 1.39 -8.20
C CYS A 131 7.67 1.48 -6.79
N TYR A 132 7.76 0.35 -6.08
CA TYR A 132 8.28 0.31 -4.70
C TYR A 132 9.79 0.51 -4.65
N ALA A 133 10.53 -0.04 -5.60
CA ALA A 133 11.96 0.25 -5.74
C ALA A 133 12.23 1.75 -5.97
N ALA A 134 11.37 2.43 -6.74
CA ALA A 134 11.48 3.88 -6.95
C ALA A 134 11.14 4.72 -5.71
N VAL A 135 10.44 4.16 -4.71
CA VAL A 135 10.26 4.78 -3.38
C VAL A 135 11.49 4.59 -2.50
N GLY A 136 12.25 3.51 -2.72
CA GLY A 136 13.44 3.16 -1.96
C GLY A 136 13.42 1.77 -1.35
N PHE A 137 12.35 0.98 -1.55
CA PHE A 137 12.33 -0.40 -1.08
C PHE A 137 13.35 -1.26 -1.83
N ALA A 138 14.12 -2.04 -1.09
CA ALA A 138 15.09 -2.99 -1.61
C ALA A 138 14.56 -4.44 -1.51
N PRO A 139 14.85 -5.33 -2.47
CA PRO A 139 14.46 -6.73 -2.39
C PRO A 139 15.21 -7.45 -1.27
N VAL A 140 14.48 -8.24 -0.47
CA VAL A 140 15.04 -9.12 0.57
C VAL A 140 15.14 -10.56 0.06
N GLY A 141 14.06 -11.07 -0.55
CA GLY A 141 14.01 -12.44 -1.04
C GLY A 141 12.61 -12.86 -1.49
N VAL A 142 12.55 -14.01 -2.15
CA VAL A 142 11.30 -14.57 -2.65
C VAL A 142 10.62 -15.41 -1.56
N LEU A 143 9.39 -15.10 -1.27
CA LEU A 143 8.47 -15.87 -0.46
C LEU A 143 7.75 -16.87 -1.36
N ARG A 144 8.19 -18.14 -1.34
CA ARG A 144 7.67 -19.16 -2.25
C ARG A 144 6.30 -19.66 -1.82
N ARG A 145 5.35 -19.74 -2.77
CA ARG A 145 3.95 -20.16 -2.54
C ARG A 145 3.31 -19.42 -1.37
N TYR A 146 3.52 -18.13 -1.34
CA TYR A 146 3.17 -17.28 -0.22
C TYR A 146 1.69 -16.88 -0.22
N GLU A 147 1.16 -16.54 -1.37
CA GLU A 147 -0.19 -16.00 -1.49
C GLU A 147 -1.04 -16.79 -2.49
N ARG A 148 -2.31 -16.94 -2.17
CA ARG A 148 -3.30 -17.52 -3.05
C ARG A 148 -4.48 -16.58 -3.21
N VAL A 149 -4.59 -16.00 -4.40
CA VAL A 149 -5.69 -15.11 -4.76
C VAL A 149 -6.87 -15.92 -5.23
N ASP A 150 -7.99 -15.84 -4.51
CA ASP A 150 -9.18 -16.69 -4.71
C ASP A 150 -8.83 -18.20 -4.67
N ASP A 151 -9.39 -19.02 -5.56
CA ASP A 151 -9.10 -20.45 -5.68
C ASP A 151 -7.99 -20.78 -6.70
N ARG A 152 -7.21 -19.78 -7.11
CA ARG A 152 -6.10 -19.95 -8.04
C ARG A 152 -4.91 -20.63 -7.37
N ALA A 153 -3.89 -20.98 -8.17
CA ALA A 153 -2.67 -21.55 -7.64
C ALA A 153 -1.94 -20.57 -6.71
N TRP A 154 -1.24 -21.12 -5.72
CA TRP A 154 -0.32 -20.35 -4.90
C TRP A 154 0.76 -19.71 -5.77
N HIS A 155 1.08 -18.46 -5.54
CA HIS A 155 2.14 -17.74 -6.24
C HIS A 155 3.19 -17.21 -5.26
N ASP A 156 4.34 -16.87 -5.83
CA ASP A 156 5.48 -16.34 -5.10
C ASP A 156 5.36 -14.81 -5.01
N ASN A 157 5.72 -14.25 -3.83
CA ASN A 157 5.84 -12.83 -3.63
C ASN A 157 7.32 -12.44 -3.42
N LEU A 158 7.68 -11.23 -3.79
CA LEU A 158 8.98 -10.65 -3.51
C LEU A 158 8.87 -9.79 -2.25
N LEU A 159 9.44 -10.26 -1.14
CA LEU A 159 9.57 -9.43 0.04
C LEU A 159 10.55 -8.29 -0.26
N MET A 160 10.11 -7.07 -0.07
CA MET A 160 10.92 -5.86 -0.16
C MET A 160 10.86 -5.11 1.17
N GLU A 161 11.92 -4.41 1.53
CA GLU A 161 11.99 -3.63 2.76
C GLU A 161 12.60 -2.25 2.55
N LEU A 162 12.30 -1.34 3.46
CA LEU A 162 12.90 -0.02 3.55
C LEU A 162 13.19 0.28 5.01
N LEU A 163 14.44 0.64 5.32
CA LEU A 163 14.85 1.04 6.66
C LEU A 163 14.75 2.55 6.82
N ALA A 164 14.44 3.01 8.03
CA ALA A 164 14.27 4.44 8.32
C ALA A 164 15.55 5.24 8.02
N GLU A 165 16.72 4.64 8.26
CA GLU A 165 18.04 5.24 7.98
C GLU A 165 18.36 5.38 6.48
N GLU A 166 17.69 4.59 5.63
CA GLU A 166 17.80 4.64 4.17
C GLU A 166 16.80 5.62 3.54
N TRP A 167 15.78 6.04 4.32
CA TRP A 167 14.75 6.95 3.85
C TRP A 167 15.26 8.36 3.61
N GLN A 168 15.34 8.78 2.37
CA GLN A 168 15.86 10.10 1.97
C GLN A 168 14.78 11.19 1.89
N GLY A 169 13.68 11.05 2.65
CA GLY A 169 12.63 12.07 2.72
C GLY A 169 11.81 12.22 1.43
N GLY A 170 11.65 11.14 0.66
CA GLY A 170 10.82 11.15 -0.55
C GLY A 170 11.25 12.24 -1.54
N ARG A 171 12.47 12.20 -2.01
CA ARG A 171 12.86 12.99 -3.19
C ARG A 171 11.97 12.57 -4.37
N ALA A 172 10.86 13.27 -4.50
CA ALA A 172 9.98 13.19 -5.66
C ALA A 172 10.58 13.89 -6.89
N ASP A 173 11.87 14.20 -6.85
CA ASP A 173 12.60 14.95 -7.87
C ASP A 173 13.73 14.11 -8.45
N GLY A 174 13.37 13.21 -9.33
CA GLY A 174 14.25 12.77 -10.40
C GLY A 174 13.74 13.39 -11.70
N PRO A 175 14.66 13.77 -12.64
CA PRO A 175 14.33 14.45 -13.86
C PRO A 175 13.35 13.69 -14.74
#